data_7c7f18cb23a520ddc6d28585cad101f3
#
_entry.id   7c7f18cb23a520ddc6d28585cad101f3
#
_cell.length_a   1.000
_cell.length_b   1.000
_cell.length_c   1.000
_cell.angle_alpha   90.00
_cell.angle_beta   90.00
_cell.angle_gamma   90.00
#
_symmetry.space_group_name_H-M   'P 1'
#
loop_
_entity.id
_entity.type
_entity.pdbx_description
1 polymer ?
#
loop_
_entity_poly.entity_id
_entity_poly.type
_entity_poly.pdbx_seq_one_letter_code
_entity_poly.pdbx_strand_id
1 'polypeptide(L)'
;MMKKAIKKLLAALLAVAMVCAMAIPAFAENSEGDVDSHHTYSAFQIFKGDVEGNNIKDFKISNVDWGSNIINNSDDFLNKLREADHIGPLFTNAKSAQEVLAVISQWHDSDDDSIAFARFVCHYLYSNDANPTYVVRAGSNALTI
;
A
#
# COMPACT_ATOMS: atom_id res chain seq x y z
N MET A 1 -16.18 19.44 -7.46
CA MET A 1 -16.08 18.49 -6.33
C MET A 1 -15.65 17.07 -6.71
N MET A 2 -15.96 16.57 -7.89
CA MET A 2 -15.49 15.25 -8.33
C MET A 2 -13.97 15.11 -8.48
N LYS A 3 -13.23 16.18 -8.82
CA LYS A 3 -11.77 16.16 -8.98
C LYS A 3 -10.99 15.87 -7.69
N LYS A 4 -11.48 16.28 -6.51
CA LYS A 4 -10.83 16.02 -5.22
C LYS A 4 -10.99 14.56 -4.77
N ALA A 5 -12.13 13.93 -5.00
CA ALA A 5 -12.38 12.53 -4.66
C ALA A 5 -11.56 11.57 -5.54
N ILE A 6 -11.38 11.86 -6.82
CA ILE A 6 -10.57 11.07 -7.75
C ILE A 6 -9.07 11.17 -7.39
N LYS A 7 -8.60 12.37 -6.98
CA LYS A 7 -7.21 12.57 -6.52
C LYS A 7 -6.92 11.81 -5.22
N LYS A 8 -7.86 11.78 -4.28
CA LYS A 8 -7.76 10.99 -3.04
C LYS A 8 -7.68 9.49 -3.32
N LEU A 9 -8.47 9.02 -4.27
CA LEU A 9 -8.49 7.63 -4.71
C LEU A 9 -7.15 7.23 -5.38
N LEU A 10 -6.59 8.10 -6.21
CA LEU A 10 -5.35 7.85 -6.94
C LEU A 10 -4.13 7.79 -6.02
N ALA A 11 -4.06 8.63 -4.99
CA ALA A 11 -2.96 8.61 -4.02
C ALA A 11 -3.00 7.36 -3.13
N ALA A 12 -4.19 6.95 -2.71
CA ALA A 12 -4.40 5.71 -1.99
C ALA A 12 -4.00 4.50 -2.84
N LEU A 13 -4.32 4.51 -4.15
CA LEU A 13 -3.95 3.47 -5.09
C LEU A 13 -2.43 3.41 -5.33
N LEU A 14 -1.75 4.54 -5.43
CA LEU A 14 -0.29 4.60 -5.63
C LEU A 14 0.49 4.07 -4.43
N ALA A 15 0.10 4.43 -3.21
CA ALA A 15 0.73 3.92 -1.99
C ALA A 15 0.55 2.40 -1.85
N VAL A 16 -0.60 1.88 -2.26
CA VAL A 16 -0.94 0.45 -2.17
C VAL A 16 -0.35 -0.35 -3.34
N ALA A 17 -0.29 0.21 -4.54
CA ALA A 17 0.32 -0.45 -5.70
C ALA A 17 1.81 -0.70 -5.48
N MET A 18 2.54 0.18 -4.79
CA MET A 18 3.93 -0.05 -4.40
C MET A 18 4.10 -1.23 -3.46
N VAL A 19 3.23 -1.36 -2.46
CA VAL A 19 3.31 -2.44 -1.47
C VAL A 19 2.95 -3.79 -2.08
N CYS A 20 1.94 -3.86 -2.94
CA CYS A 20 1.49 -5.11 -3.55
C CYS A 20 2.36 -5.56 -4.74
N ALA A 21 2.95 -4.64 -5.51
CA ALA A 21 3.82 -4.99 -6.63
C ALA A 21 5.11 -5.68 -6.18
N MET A 22 5.58 -5.43 -4.96
CA MET A 22 6.78 -6.08 -4.42
C MET A 22 6.52 -7.47 -3.80
N ALA A 23 5.29 -7.82 -3.53
CA ALA A 23 4.92 -9.13 -2.98
C ALA A 23 4.72 -10.23 -4.05
N ILE A 24 4.65 -9.85 -5.32
CA ILE A 24 4.29 -10.74 -6.43
C ILE A 24 5.45 -11.57 -7.03
N PRO A 25 6.74 -11.20 -6.94
CA PRO A 25 7.79 -11.96 -7.63
C PRO A 25 7.91 -13.43 -7.21
N ALA A 26 7.42 -13.81 -6.04
CA ALA A 26 7.55 -15.19 -5.55
C ALA A 26 6.58 -16.20 -6.19
N PHE A 27 5.56 -15.74 -6.90
CA PHE A 27 4.54 -16.61 -7.50
C PHE A 27 4.60 -16.71 -9.03
N ALA A 28 5.50 -15.96 -9.68
CA ALA A 28 5.58 -15.90 -11.13
C ALA A 28 6.49 -16.97 -11.77
N GLU A 29 7.20 -17.78 -10.98
CA GLU A 29 8.24 -18.67 -11.49
C GLU A 29 7.77 -20.02 -12.06
N ASN A 30 6.49 -20.36 -12.07
CA ASN A 30 6.04 -21.70 -12.45
C ASN A 30 4.90 -21.78 -13.45
N SER A 31 4.78 -20.87 -14.39
CA SER A 31 3.84 -21.08 -15.50
C SER A 31 4.46 -20.83 -16.86
N GLU A 32 5.37 -21.73 -17.27
CA GLU A 32 5.56 -21.96 -18.68
C GLU A 32 4.30 -22.62 -19.24
N GLY A 33 3.52 -21.87 -20.01
CA GLY A 33 2.71 -22.48 -21.05
C GLY A 33 1.20 -22.31 -20.99
N ASP A 34 0.61 -21.39 -20.23
CA ASP A 34 -0.82 -21.13 -20.40
C ASP A 34 -1.11 -19.64 -20.54
N VAL A 35 -1.55 -19.26 -21.74
CA VAL A 35 -1.87 -17.89 -22.14
C VAL A 35 -3.16 -17.38 -21.46
N ASP A 36 -3.79 -18.21 -20.64
CA ASP A 36 -5.06 -17.97 -19.95
C ASP A 36 -4.92 -17.81 -18.43
N SER A 37 -3.73 -17.50 -17.92
CA SER A 37 -3.57 -17.24 -16.49
C SER A 37 -4.21 -15.92 -16.12
N HIS A 38 -5.41 -16.02 -15.61
CA HIS A 38 -6.14 -14.88 -15.04
C HIS A 38 -5.44 -14.45 -13.74
N HIS A 39 -4.63 -13.42 -13.80
CA HIS A 39 -4.05 -12.84 -12.60
C HIS A 39 -5.09 -11.97 -11.88
N THR A 40 -5.25 -12.21 -10.60
CA THR A 40 -6.07 -11.36 -9.74
C THR A 40 -5.15 -10.47 -8.92
N TYR A 41 -5.34 -9.18 -9.04
CA TYR A 41 -4.62 -8.18 -8.25
C TYR A 41 -5.54 -7.65 -7.17
N SER A 42 -5.08 -7.66 -5.93
CA SER A 42 -5.81 -7.13 -4.79
C SER A 42 -5.11 -5.87 -4.29
N ALA A 43 -5.85 -4.79 -4.18
CA ALA A 43 -5.35 -3.54 -3.64
C ALA A 43 -5.96 -3.28 -2.26
N PHE A 44 -5.11 -2.85 -1.32
CA PHE A 44 -5.48 -2.56 0.06
C PHE A 44 -5.16 -1.11 0.38
N GLN A 45 -6.08 -0.42 1.03
CA GLN A 45 -5.88 0.96 1.41
C GLN A 45 -5.25 1.05 2.81
N ILE A 46 -3.98 1.37 2.86
CA ILE A 46 -3.22 1.55 4.12
C ILE A 46 -3.33 2.97 4.63
N PHE A 47 -3.23 3.93 3.73
CA PHE A 47 -3.37 5.36 4.04
C PHE A 47 -4.46 5.99 3.18
N LYS A 48 -5.07 7.03 3.70
CA LYS A 48 -5.93 7.96 2.96
C LYS A 48 -5.44 9.38 3.21
N GLY A 49 -5.68 10.27 2.28
CA GLY A 49 -5.28 11.66 2.40
C GLY A 49 -5.76 12.49 1.22
N ASP A 50 -5.51 13.77 1.29
CA ASP A 50 -5.78 14.71 0.21
C ASP A 50 -4.53 14.84 -0.65
N VAL A 51 -4.71 14.73 -1.96
CA VAL A 51 -3.62 14.89 -2.93
C VAL A 51 -3.84 16.19 -3.70
N GLU A 52 -2.83 17.04 -3.68
CA GLU A 52 -2.77 18.26 -4.45
C GLU A 52 -1.64 18.16 -5.47
N GLY A 53 -1.87 18.71 -6.65
CA GLY A 53 -0.89 18.70 -7.74
C GLY A 53 -1.47 18.13 -9.03
N ASN A 54 -0.86 18.51 -10.13
CA ASN A 54 -1.30 18.12 -11.48
C ASN A 54 -0.41 17.06 -12.13
N ASN A 55 0.76 16.81 -11.56
CA ASN A 55 1.75 15.85 -12.05
C ASN A 55 2.29 15.01 -10.91
N ILE A 56 2.75 13.80 -11.23
CA ILE A 56 3.38 12.89 -10.27
C ILE A 56 4.57 13.54 -9.52
N LYS A 57 5.28 14.47 -10.18
CA LYS A 57 6.43 15.18 -9.58
C LYS A 57 6.05 16.27 -8.58
N ASP A 58 4.80 16.76 -8.64
CA ASP A 58 4.33 17.89 -7.84
C ASP A 58 3.26 17.49 -6.83
N PHE A 59 3.05 16.21 -6.61
CA PHE A 59 2.07 15.73 -5.66
C PHE A 59 2.49 16.07 -4.24
N LYS A 60 1.57 16.74 -3.54
CA LYS A 60 1.62 16.93 -2.09
C LYS A 60 0.49 16.14 -1.46
N ILE A 61 0.81 15.39 -0.46
CA ILE A 61 -0.16 14.63 0.33
C ILE A 61 -0.37 15.37 1.64
N SER A 62 -1.61 15.66 1.96
CA SER A 62 -2.00 16.32 3.22
C SER A 62 -3.16 15.58 3.88
N ASN A 63 -3.46 15.91 5.13
CA ASN A 63 -4.54 15.28 5.90
C ASN A 63 -4.49 13.75 5.90
N VAL A 64 -3.29 13.22 6.09
CA VAL A 64 -3.06 11.77 6.08
C VAL A 64 -3.71 11.12 7.30
N ASP A 65 -4.44 10.04 7.05
CA ASP A 65 -5.04 9.19 8.06
C ASP A 65 -4.94 7.72 7.62
N TRP A 66 -5.31 6.81 8.49
CA TRP A 66 -5.36 5.40 8.17
C TRP A 66 -6.42 5.08 7.12
N GLY A 67 -6.05 4.26 6.16
CA GLY A 67 -6.97 3.74 5.16
C GLY A 67 -7.94 2.70 5.71
N SER A 68 -8.89 2.31 4.88
CA SER A 68 -9.98 1.41 5.28
C SER A 68 -9.52 0.06 5.84
N ASN A 69 -8.36 -0.43 5.41
CA ASN A 69 -7.82 -1.70 5.88
C ASN A 69 -7.12 -1.64 7.23
N ILE A 70 -6.81 -0.45 7.73
CA ILE A 70 -6.03 -0.26 8.97
C ILE A 70 -6.83 0.48 10.04
N ILE A 71 -7.72 1.40 9.67
CA ILE A 71 -8.34 2.36 10.58
C ILE A 71 -9.02 1.73 11.80
N ASN A 72 -9.62 0.57 11.64
CA ASN A 72 -10.33 -0.13 12.73
C ASN A 72 -9.37 -0.83 13.71
N ASN A 73 -8.13 -1.08 13.30
CA ASN A 73 -7.11 -1.79 14.07
C ASN A 73 -5.79 -1.01 14.09
N SER A 74 -5.84 0.30 14.01
CA SER A 74 -4.64 1.14 13.86
C SER A 74 -3.68 1.05 15.03
N ASP A 75 -4.19 0.89 16.24
CA ASP A 75 -3.34 0.72 17.43
C ASP A 75 -2.61 -0.63 17.41
N ASP A 76 -3.29 -1.71 17.03
CA ASP A 76 -2.67 -3.02 16.86
C ASP A 76 -1.63 -3.01 15.73
N PHE A 77 -1.97 -2.39 14.61
CA PHE A 77 -1.03 -2.21 13.50
C PHE A 77 0.24 -1.47 13.93
N LEU A 78 0.10 -0.34 14.63
CA LEU A 78 1.23 0.45 15.12
C LEU A 78 2.08 -0.33 16.13
N ASN A 79 1.46 -1.06 17.04
CA ASN A 79 2.18 -1.86 18.02
C ASN A 79 3.00 -2.95 17.34
N LYS A 80 2.40 -3.70 16.42
CA LYS A 80 3.10 -4.72 15.65
C LYS A 80 4.19 -4.16 14.73
N LEU A 81 3.95 -2.97 14.17
CA LEU A 81 4.95 -2.28 13.35
C LEU A 81 6.20 -1.92 14.18
N ARG A 82 6.01 -1.44 15.41
CA ARG A 82 7.13 -1.12 16.33
C ARG A 82 7.89 -2.37 16.79
N GLU A 83 7.23 -3.52 16.83
CA GLU A 83 7.83 -4.81 17.20
C GLU A 83 8.52 -5.52 16.04
N ALA A 84 8.39 -5.01 14.81
CA ALA A 84 9.00 -5.62 13.65
C ALA A 84 10.54 -5.53 13.72
N ASP A 85 11.21 -6.66 13.53
CA ASP A 85 12.64 -6.83 13.81
C ASP A 85 13.55 -5.81 13.12
N HIS A 86 13.33 -5.53 11.86
CA HIS A 86 14.21 -4.67 11.07
C HIS A 86 13.80 -3.19 11.11
N ILE A 87 12.52 -2.94 10.90
CA ILE A 87 12.00 -1.57 10.74
C ILE A 87 11.37 -0.99 12.00
N GLY A 88 11.05 -1.82 12.98
CA GLY A 88 10.38 -1.38 14.21
C GLY A 88 11.03 -0.17 14.90
N PRO A 89 12.37 -0.15 15.06
CA PRO A 89 13.06 0.99 15.65
C PRO A 89 12.82 2.33 14.96
N LEU A 90 12.55 2.31 13.66
CA LEU A 90 12.27 3.52 12.87
C LEU A 90 10.91 4.15 13.19
N PHE A 91 9.99 3.36 13.73
CA PHE A 91 8.63 3.77 14.06
C PHE A 91 8.34 3.91 15.56
N THR A 92 9.36 3.83 16.40
CA THR A 92 9.21 3.88 17.87
C THR A 92 8.40 5.09 18.34
N ASN A 93 8.57 6.23 17.72
CA ASN A 93 7.90 7.49 18.07
C ASN A 93 6.64 7.78 17.24
N ALA A 94 6.37 7.01 16.19
CA ALA A 94 5.21 7.22 15.33
C ALA A 94 3.92 6.84 16.08
N LYS A 95 2.95 7.74 16.10
CA LYS A 95 1.65 7.59 16.79
C LYS A 95 0.45 7.71 15.86
N SER A 96 0.69 8.09 14.60
CA SER A 96 -0.34 8.34 13.61
C SER A 96 0.07 7.88 12.23
N ALA A 97 -0.90 7.76 11.33
CA ALA A 97 -0.65 7.49 9.93
C ALA A 97 0.28 8.51 9.28
N GLN A 98 0.10 9.79 9.63
CA GLN A 98 0.93 10.88 9.11
C GLN A 98 2.40 10.72 9.52
N GLU A 99 2.67 10.34 10.76
CA GLU A 99 4.03 10.14 11.26
C GLU A 99 4.68 8.90 10.64
N VAL A 100 3.94 7.82 10.45
CA VAL A 100 4.42 6.63 9.71
C VAL A 100 4.75 7.00 8.28
N LEU A 101 3.85 7.72 7.59
CA LEU A 101 4.09 8.14 6.21
C LEU A 101 5.30 9.09 6.12
N ALA A 102 5.52 9.95 7.10
CA ALA A 102 6.69 10.85 7.14
C ALA A 102 8.03 10.08 7.17
N VAL A 103 8.08 8.95 7.86
CA VAL A 103 9.25 8.07 7.84
C VAL A 103 9.41 7.42 6.47
N ILE A 104 8.36 6.82 5.93
CA ILE A 104 8.38 6.10 4.65
C ILE A 104 8.73 7.03 3.48
N SER A 105 8.27 8.27 3.52
CA SER A 105 8.49 9.25 2.45
C SER A 105 9.96 9.62 2.22
N GLN A 106 10.84 9.24 3.14
CA GLN A 106 12.27 9.46 3.02
C GLN A 106 13.01 8.30 2.34
N TRP A 107 12.33 7.19 2.09
CA TRP A 107 12.91 6.00 1.50
C TRP A 107 12.78 5.98 -0.02
N HIS A 108 13.67 5.22 -0.65
CA HIS A 108 13.56 4.87 -2.06
C HIS A 108 12.96 3.47 -2.22
N ASP A 109 12.33 3.22 -3.34
CA ASP A 109 11.64 1.94 -3.62
C ASP A 109 12.52 0.70 -3.49
N SER A 110 13.83 0.87 -3.72
CA SER A 110 14.83 -0.20 -3.64
C SER A 110 15.48 -0.34 -2.27
N ASP A 111 15.13 0.50 -1.30
CA ASP A 111 15.73 0.43 0.03
C ASP A 111 15.24 -0.82 0.77
N ASP A 112 16.13 -1.43 1.55
CA ASP A 112 15.79 -2.60 2.37
C ASP A 112 14.65 -2.31 3.35
N ASP A 113 14.58 -1.08 3.87
CA ASP A 113 13.50 -0.63 4.76
C ASP A 113 12.16 -0.59 4.04
N SER A 114 12.12 -0.12 2.79
CA SER A 114 10.91 -0.11 1.96
C SER A 114 10.40 -1.52 1.71
N ILE A 115 11.29 -2.44 1.38
CA ILE A 115 10.97 -3.85 1.15
C ILE A 115 10.49 -4.52 2.45
N ALA A 116 11.15 -4.24 3.57
CA ALA A 116 10.77 -4.80 4.88
C ALA A 116 9.39 -4.27 5.33
N PHE A 117 9.11 -2.99 5.12
CA PHE A 117 7.80 -2.41 5.41
C PHE A 117 6.70 -3.04 4.55
N ALA A 118 6.94 -3.19 3.25
CA ALA A 118 6.00 -3.82 2.34
C ALA A 118 5.66 -5.26 2.77
N ARG A 119 6.68 -6.04 3.14
CA ARG A 119 6.50 -7.40 3.65
C ARG A 119 5.71 -7.43 4.96
N PHE A 120 6.01 -6.52 5.88
CA PHE A 120 5.29 -6.39 7.13
C PHE A 120 3.81 -6.12 6.88
N VAL A 121 3.48 -5.13 6.03
CA VAL A 121 2.09 -4.79 5.69
C VAL A 121 1.36 -5.97 5.07
N CYS A 122 1.96 -6.64 4.09
CA CYS A 122 1.36 -7.81 3.46
C CYS A 122 1.09 -8.93 4.48
N HIS A 123 2.04 -9.21 5.36
CA HIS A 123 1.88 -10.20 6.40
C HIS A 123 0.78 -9.82 7.40
N TYR A 124 0.73 -8.55 7.81
CA TYR A 124 -0.30 -8.04 8.70
C TYR A 124 -1.70 -8.19 8.11
N LEU A 125 -1.88 -7.78 6.86
CA LEU A 125 -3.17 -7.88 6.16
C LEU A 125 -3.61 -9.33 6.01
N TYR A 126 -2.69 -10.21 5.62
CA TYR A 126 -2.97 -11.64 5.49
C TYR A 126 -3.35 -12.29 6.83
N SER A 127 -2.62 -11.98 7.90
CA SER A 127 -2.86 -12.54 9.24
C SER A 127 -4.18 -12.06 9.86
N ASN A 128 -4.72 -10.94 9.40
CA ASN A 128 -5.98 -10.38 9.87
C ASN A 128 -7.14 -10.61 8.88
N ASP A 129 -6.97 -11.49 7.90
CA ASP A 129 -7.98 -11.78 6.87
C ASP A 129 -8.57 -10.50 6.24
N ALA A 130 -7.71 -9.52 5.97
CA ALA A 130 -8.14 -8.24 5.46
C ALA A 130 -8.78 -8.39 4.07
N ASN A 131 -9.94 -7.80 3.90
CA ASN A 131 -10.59 -7.74 2.59
C ASN A 131 -9.93 -6.65 1.73
N PRO A 132 -9.59 -6.93 0.48
CA PRO A 132 -9.04 -5.92 -0.40
C PRO A 132 -10.06 -4.81 -0.66
N THR A 133 -9.57 -3.58 -0.76
CA THR A 133 -10.39 -2.41 -1.12
C THR A 133 -10.84 -2.49 -2.57
N TYR A 134 -9.96 -3.00 -3.43
CA TYR A 134 -10.23 -3.23 -4.85
C TYR A 134 -9.66 -4.56 -5.31
N VAL A 135 -10.37 -5.21 -6.22
CA VAL A 135 -9.90 -6.42 -6.89
C VAL A 135 -9.97 -6.21 -8.39
N VAL A 136 -8.84 -6.36 -9.07
CA VAL A 136 -8.76 -6.29 -10.52
C VAL A 136 -8.35 -7.65 -11.05
N ARG A 137 -9.11 -8.17 -12.00
CA ARG A 137 -8.77 -9.38 -12.72
C ARG A 137 -8.17 -9.01 -14.07
N ALA A 138 -6.92 -9.39 -14.30
CA ALA A 138 -6.29 -9.26 -15.59
C ALA A 138 -6.66 -10.47 -16.44
N GLY A 139 -7.43 -10.25 -17.48
CA GLY A 139 -7.83 -11.27 -18.44
C GLY A 139 -9.01 -10.74 -19.25
N SER A 140 -8.81 -10.54 -20.54
CA SER A 140 -9.77 -9.99 -21.52
C SER A 140 -10.28 -8.57 -21.20
N ASN A 141 -9.68 -7.63 -21.88
CA ASN A 141 -10.10 -6.24 -22.02
C ASN A 141 -9.82 -5.29 -20.85
N ALA A 142 -8.66 -4.65 -21.02
CA ALA A 142 -8.39 -3.26 -20.61
C ALA A 142 -8.79 -2.86 -19.20
N LEU A 143 -7.75 -2.65 -18.40
CA LEU A 143 -7.82 -1.73 -17.28
C LEU A 143 -8.44 -0.42 -17.76
N THR A 144 -9.72 -0.27 -17.61
CA THR A 144 -10.38 1.03 -17.75
C THR A 144 -10.33 1.67 -16.37
N ILE A 145 -9.38 2.56 -16.21
CA ILE A 145 -9.28 3.44 -15.04
C ILE A 145 -10.23 4.61 -15.26
#